data_3663b88baa1f52c9b1038ec707841440
#
_entry.id   3663b88baa1f52c9b1038ec707841440
#
_cell.length_a   1.000
_cell.length_b   1.000
_cell.length_c   1.000
_cell.angle_alpha   90.00
_cell.angle_beta   90.00
_cell.angle_gamma   90.00
#
_symmetry.space_group_name_H-M   'P 1'
#
loop_
_entity.id
_entity.type
_entity.pdbx_description
1 polymer ?
#
loop_
_entity_poly.entity_id
_entity_poly.type
_entity_poly.pdbx_seq_one_letter_code
_entity_poly.pdbx_strand_id
1 'polypeptide(L)'
;MKNKILLGLAVLVLMVGSFFGGSYLEKQKIKSSSYPLSPSYPSNQKLTVIEVSDGDTLKLSDGKTFRLYGVNAPEVKEPYYQEAKSFTQNLVLEKEISFEQEENYKVDKFGRMLGYVIVNGVNLNIELVRNGLARVVLYEKRAKIKYQDELLSAENEARENKVGVWKK
;
A
#
# COMPACT_ATOMS: atom_id res chain seq x y z
N MET A 1 57.58 45.76 -8.31
CA MET A 1 58.33 44.83 -7.44
C MET A 1 57.40 43.92 -6.69
N LYS A 2 57.59 42.65 -6.91
CA LYS A 2 57.14 41.48 -6.16
C LYS A 2 55.65 41.14 -6.10
N ASN A 3 55.29 40.26 -7.02
CA ASN A 3 54.17 39.36 -7.05
C ASN A 3 54.05 38.48 -5.83
N LYS A 4 52.87 38.25 -5.33
CA LYS A 4 52.56 37.02 -4.60
C LYS A 4 51.30 36.41 -5.20
N ILE A 5 51.54 35.40 -5.96
CA ILE A 5 50.56 34.44 -6.48
C ILE A 5 50.15 33.59 -5.29
N LEU A 6 48.85 33.62 -4.94
CA LEU A 6 48.31 32.70 -3.97
C LEU A 6 47.65 31.55 -4.75
N LEU A 7 48.30 30.41 -4.68
CA LEU A 7 47.90 29.15 -5.26
C LEU A 7 46.74 28.59 -4.43
N GLY A 8 45.52 28.71 -4.92
CA GLY A 8 44.35 28.01 -4.34
C GLY A 8 44.34 26.58 -4.85
N LEU A 9 44.65 25.66 -3.97
CA LEU A 9 44.60 24.22 -4.23
C LEU A 9 43.12 23.78 -4.31
N ALA A 10 42.61 23.52 -5.49
CA ALA A 10 41.35 22.85 -5.69
C ALA A 10 41.53 21.35 -5.43
N VAL A 11 41.14 20.91 -4.25
CA VAL A 11 41.02 19.48 -3.95
C VAL A 11 39.76 18.98 -4.61
N LEU A 12 39.91 18.40 -5.78
CA LEU A 12 38.87 17.63 -6.46
C LEU A 12 38.76 16.28 -5.74
N VAL A 13 37.87 16.15 -4.78
CA VAL A 13 37.54 14.87 -4.18
C VAL A 13 36.57 14.15 -5.13
N LEU A 14 37.14 13.27 -5.94
CA LEU A 14 36.40 12.24 -6.64
C LEU A 14 35.90 11.19 -5.62
N MET A 15 34.74 11.43 -5.04
CA MET A 15 33.97 10.41 -4.36
C MET A 15 33.13 9.67 -5.42
N VAL A 16 33.72 8.69 -6.06
CA VAL A 16 33.00 7.61 -6.69
C VAL A 16 32.47 6.74 -5.56
N GLY A 17 31.34 7.12 -4.99
CA GLY A 17 30.64 6.37 -3.96
C GLY A 17 29.50 5.62 -4.56
N SER A 18 29.65 4.33 -4.69
CA SER A 18 28.59 3.36 -4.88
C SER A 18 27.47 3.56 -3.86
N PHE A 19 26.39 4.22 -4.26
CA PHE A 19 25.21 4.35 -3.42
C PHE A 19 23.95 4.37 -4.30
N PHE A 20 23.72 3.28 -5.01
CA PHE A 20 22.43 3.01 -5.64
C PHE A 20 21.88 1.71 -5.07
N GLY A 21 21.14 1.79 -3.99
CA GLY A 21 20.51 0.60 -3.42
C GLY A 21 19.67 0.82 -2.17
N GLY A 22 19.75 1.98 -1.53
CA GLY A 22 19.19 2.13 -0.19
C GLY A 22 18.09 3.19 0.01
N SER A 23 17.70 3.95 -0.99
CA SER A 23 16.88 5.14 -0.74
C SER A 23 15.45 5.14 -1.29
N TYR A 24 15.00 4.05 -1.86
CA TYR A 24 13.62 4.01 -2.41
C TYR A 24 12.55 3.78 -1.34
N LEU A 25 12.92 3.16 -0.21
CA LEU A 25 11.98 2.87 0.88
C LEU A 25 11.82 4.01 1.91
N GLU A 26 12.72 4.98 1.93
CA GLU A 26 12.77 5.97 3.01
C GLU A 26 12.02 7.30 2.71
N LYS A 27 11.52 7.50 1.49
CA LYS A 27 10.81 8.75 1.11
C LYS A 27 9.29 8.63 1.00
N GLN A 28 8.71 7.50 1.26
CA GLN A 28 7.27 7.39 1.38
C GLN A 28 6.86 7.72 2.82
N LYS A 29 6.89 9.00 3.19
CA LYS A 29 6.10 9.50 4.32
C LYS A 29 4.65 9.20 3.99
N ILE A 30 4.12 8.11 4.57
CA ILE A 30 2.68 7.84 4.57
C ILE A 30 2.03 9.09 5.17
N LYS A 31 1.39 9.88 4.33
CA LYS A 31 0.56 11.00 4.80
C LYS A 31 -0.52 10.37 5.65
N SER A 32 -0.47 10.55 6.96
CA SER A 32 -1.53 10.14 7.86
C SER A 32 -2.78 10.94 7.50
N SER A 33 -3.58 10.38 6.62
CA SER A 33 -4.93 10.86 6.36
C SER A 33 -5.78 10.34 7.51
N SER A 34 -6.35 11.24 8.30
CA SER A 34 -7.30 10.89 9.34
C SER A 34 -8.61 10.44 8.68
N TYR A 35 -8.74 9.13 8.43
CA TYR A 35 -10.03 8.58 8.03
C TYR A 35 -10.96 8.57 9.25
N PRO A 36 -12.21 9.05 9.11
CA PRO A 36 -13.15 8.99 10.22
C PRO A 36 -13.42 7.51 10.56
N LEU A 37 -13.18 7.14 11.81
CA LEU A 37 -13.52 5.83 12.35
C LEU A 37 -15.04 5.63 12.24
N SER A 38 -15.47 4.81 11.31
CA SER A 38 -16.88 4.41 11.23
C SER A 38 -17.16 3.24 12.18
N PRO A 39 -18.16 3.37 13.06
CA PRO A 39 -18.47 2.35 14.04
C PRO A 39 -19.44 1.33 13.47
N SER A 40 -18.99 0.18 13.05
CA SER A 40 -19.90 -0.96 12.85
C SER A 40 -19.22 -2.32 12.71
N TYR A 41 -18.27 -2.61 13.57
CA TYR A 41 -17.90 -3.99 13.87
C TYR A 41 -18.05 -4.20 15.37
N PRO A 42 -18.54 -5.37 15.87
CA PRO A 42 -18.56 -5.61 17.31
C PRO A 42 -17.13 -5.48 17.82
N SER A 43 -16.90 -4.42 18.58
CA SER A 43 -15.60 -3.83 18.93
C SER A 43 -14.75 -4.67 19.88
N ASN A 44 -14.90 -6.01 19.91
CA ASN A 44 -14.24 -6.86 20.89
C ASN A 44 -13.46 -8.06 20.33
N GLN A 45 -13.37 -8.25 19.02
CA GLN A 45 -12.44 -9.23 18.47
C GLN A 45 -11.23 -8.51 17.89
N LYS A 46 -10.14 -8.54 18.65
CA LYS A 46 -8.82 -8.18 18.15
C LYS A 46 -8.37 -9.24 17.16
N LEU A 47 -8.38 -8.92 15.89
CA LEU A 47 -7.92 -9.81 14.84
C LEU A 47 -6.50 -9.41 14.43
N THR A 48 -5.60 -10.37 14.48
CA THR A 48 -4.23 -10.21 14.05
C THR A 48 -4.05 -10.87 12.70
N VAL A 49 -3.29 -10.24 11.81
CA VAL A 49 -2.88 -10.84 10.54
C VAL A 49 -1.72 -11.79 10.81
N ILE A 50 -1.94 -13.08 10.56
CA ILE A 50 -0.93 -14.13 10.78
C ILE A 50 -0.18 -14.53 9.51
N GLU A 51 -0.75 -14.22 8.34
CA GLU A 51 -0.14 -14.52 7.04
C GLU A 51 -0.64 -13.52 5.99
N VAL A 52 0.21 -13.16 5.05
CA VAL A 52 -0.13 -12.43 3.84
C VAL A 52 0.12 -13.35 2.66
N SER A 53 -0.95 -13.82 2.02
CA SER A 53 -0.87 -14.76 0.90
C SER A 53 -0.35 -14.06 -0.35
N ASP A 54 -0.93 -12.90 -0.66
CA ASP A 54 -0.53 -11.99 -1.74
C ASP A 54 -0.81 -10.54 -1.34
N GLY A 55 -0.64 -9.59 -2.27
CA GLY A 55 -0.78 -8.17 -1.96
C GLY A 55 -2.14 -7.75 -1.41
N ASP A 56 -3.20 -8.51 -1.67
CA ASP A 56 -4.56 -8.14 -1.30
C ASP A 56 -5.34 -9.27 -0.58
N THR A 57 -4.65 -10.33 -0.15
CA THR A 57 -5.26 -11.46 0.57
C THR A 57 -4.50 -11.79 1.84
N LEU A 58 -5.22 -11.76 2.96
CA LEU A 58 -4.70 -11.92 4.32
C LEU A 58 -5.32 -13.13 4.99
N LYS A 59 -4.57 -13.76 5.91
CA LYS A 59 -5.09 -14.75 6.83
C LYS A 59 -5.09 -14.20 8.25
N LEU A 60 -6.22 -14.35 8.92
CA LEU A 60 -6.45 -13.80 10.25
C LEU A 60 -6.25 -14.87 11.35
N SER A 61 -6.02 -14.42 12.55
CA SER A 61 -5.79 -15.27 13.72
C SER A 61 -6.97 -16.20 14.09
N ASP A 62 -8.17 -15.89 13.61
CA ASP A 62 -9.36 -16.75 13.74
C ASP A 62 -9.48 -17.79 12.61
N GLY A 63 -8.46 -17.89 11.74
CA GLY A 63 -8.39 -18.83 10.62
C GLY A 63 -9.12 -18.37 9.35
N LYS A 64 -9.81 -17.24 9.36
CA LYS A 64 -10.50 -16.73 8.18
C LYS A 64 -9.54 -16.08 7.20
N THR A 65 -9.89 -16.14 5.92
CA THR A 65 -9.21 -15.41 4.84
C THR A 65 -9.96 -14.12 4.57
N PHE A 66 -9.23 -13.03 4.45
CA PHE A 66 -9.73 -11.70 4.16
C PHE A 66 -9.16 -11.21 2.83
N ARG A 67 -10.04 -10.78 1.92
CA ARG A 67 -9.71 -10.22 0.61
C ARG A 67 -10.04 -8.74 0.59
N LEU A 68 -9.07 -7.92 0.27
CA LEU A 68 -9.26 -6.48 0.14
C LEU A 68 -10.28 -6.18 -0.96
N TYR A 69 -11.33 -5.44 -0.60
CA TYR A 69 -12.43 -5.12 -1.51
C TYR A 69 -12.12 -3.92 -2.39
N GLY A 70 -12.60 -3.96 -3.64
CA GLY A 70 -12.41 -2.87 -4.59
C GLY A 70 -11.03 -2.73 -5.20
N VAL A 71 -10.10 -3.64 -4.90
CA VAL A 71 -8.73 -3.63 -5.43
C VAL A 71 -8.28 -5.01 -5.90
N ASN A 72 -7.30 -5.03 -6.80
CA ASN A 72 -6.63 -6.24 -7.28
C ASN A 72 -5.13 -6.02 -7.37
N ALA A 73 -4.38 -6.71 -6.51
CA ALA A 73 -2.93 -6.73 -6.58
C ALA A 73 -2.44 -7.70 -7.67
N PRO A 74 -1.19 -7.56 -8.15
CA PRO A 74 -0.60 -8.51 -9.09
C PRO A 74 -0.55 -9.92 -8.51
N GLU A 75 -0.84 -10.89 -9.38
CA GLU A 75 -0.80 -12.33 -9.07
C GLU A 75 0.62 -12.88 -9.18
N VAL A 76 0.83 -14.11 -8.67
CA VAL A 76 2.11 -14.81 -8.76
C VAL A 76 2.62 -14.83 -10.22
N LYS A 77 3.88 -14.45 -10.41
CA LYS A 77 4.57 -14.27 -11.71
C LYS A 77 4.23 -12.99 -12.46
N GLU A 78 3.31 -12.19 -11.99
CA GLU A 78 3.10 -10.85 -12.56
C GLU A 78 4.13 -9.85 -12.03
N PRO A 79 4.47 -8.82 -12.82
CA PRO A 79 5.32 -7.73 -12.35
C PRO A 79 4.72 -7.07 -11.10
N TYR A 80 5.58 -6.71 -10.14
CA TYR A 80 5.21 -6.09 -8.85
C TYR A 80 4.47 -7.00 -7.86
N TYR A 81 4.34 -8.30 -8.11
CA TYR A 81 3.76 -9.24 -7.14
C TYR A 81 4.49 -9.21 -5.79
N GLN A 82 5.82 -9.33 -5.82
CA GLN A 82 6.62 -9.37 -4.59
C GLN A 82 6.58 -8.04 -3.84
N GLU A 83 6.60 -6.93 -4.57
CA GLU A 83 6.52 -5.59 -4.00
C GLU A 83 5.16 -5.38 -3.31
N ALA A 84 4.06 -5.77 -3.96
CA ALA A 84 2.71 -5.68 -3.38
C ALA A 84 2.58 -6.53 -2.11
N LYS A 85 3.04 -7.78 -2.17
CA LYS A 85 3.03 -8.69 -1.03
C LYS A 85 3.87 -8.16 0.13
N SER A 86 5.10 -7.72 -0.15
CA SER A 86 6.01 -7.17 0.87
C SER A 86 5.46 -5.88 1.48
N PHE A 87 4.85 -5.01 0.68
CA PHE A 87 4.22 -3.79 1.15
C PHE A 87 3.11 -4.11 2.16
N THR A 88 2.22 -5.03 1.81
CA THR A 88 1.15 -5.49 2.69
C THR A 88 1.71 -6.12 3.96
N GLN A 89 2.71 -7.02 3.85
CA GLN A 89 3.36 -7.65 5.00
C GLN A 89 3.91 -6.61 5.99
N ASN A 90 4.64 -5.62 5.50
CA ASN A 90 5.25 -4.59 6.34
C ASN A 90 4.20 -3.74 7.09
N LEU A 91 3.03 -3.56 6.50
CA LEU A 91 1.96 -2.78 7.12
C LEU A 91 1.15 -3.57 8.13
N VAL A 92 0.86 -4.85 7.90
CA VAL A 92 -0.18 -5.57 8.68
C VAL A 92 0.27 -6.86 9.35
N LEU A 93 1.38 -7.49 8.93
CA LEU A 93 1.78 -8.79 9.48
C LEU A 93 2.07 -8.69 10.98
N GLU A 94 1.52 -9.63 11.75
CA GLU A 94 1.58 -9.69 13.21
C GLU A 94 0.99 -8.46 13.92
N LYS A 95 0.24 -7.62 13.21
CA LYS A 95 -0.43 -6.46 13.79
C LYS A 95 -1.90 -6.71 13.97
N GLU A 96 -2.43 -6.05 14.99
CA GLU A 96 -3.86 -5.92 15.19
C GLU A 96 -4.42 -4.95 14.15
N ILE A 97 -5.46 -5.40 13.45
CA ILE A 97 -6.15 -4.61 12.44
C ILE A 97 -7.59 -4.36 12.84
N SER A 98 -8.14 -3.27 12.36
CA SER A 98 -9.58 -3.09 12.21
C SER A 98 -9.97 -3.21 10.74
N PHE A 99 -11.20 -3.61 10.49
CA PHE A 99 -11.69 -3.73 9.12
C PHE A 99 -13.14 -3.28 9.01
N GLU A 100 -13.49 -2.85 7.81
CA GLU A 100 -14.82 -2.41 7.45
C GLU A 100 -15.33 -3.20 6.25
N GLN A 101 -16.62 -3.48 6.23
CA GLN A 101 -17.25 -4.25 5.15
C GLN A 101 -18.38 -3.44 4.52
N GLU A 102 -18.62 -3.70 3.24
CA GLU A 102 -19.86 -3.25 2.60
C GLU A 102 -21.06 -4.01 3.16
N GLU A 103 -22.18 -3.35 3.26
CA GLU A 103 -23.40 -3.96 3.82
C GLU A 103 -23.81 -5.21 3.05
N ASN A 104 -23.75 -5.15 1.70
CA ASN A 104 -24.24 -6.19 0.82
C ASN A 104 -23.16 -7.13 0.25
N TYR A 105 -21.88 -6.89 0.58
CA TYR A 105 -20.74 -7.64 0.00
C TYR A 105 -19.74 -8.04 1.06
N LYS A 106 -20.17 -8.90 1.99
CA LYS A 106 -19.34 -9.31 3.15
C LYS A 106 -18.43 -10.50 2.87
N VAL A 107 -18.83 -11.35 1.92
CA VAL A 107 -18.12 -12.60 1.60
C VAL A 107 -18.16 -12.82 0.09
N ASP A 108 -17.07 -13.33 -0.49
CA ASP A 108 -17.04 -13.71 -1.89
C ASP A 108 -17.49 -15.16 -2.12
N LYS A 109 -17.53 -15.56 -3.40
CA LYS A 109 -17.95 -16.92 -3.80
C LYS A 109 -17.00 -18.04 -3.29
N PHE A 110 -15.82 -17.70 -2.80
CA PHE A 110 -14.85 -18.62 -2.24
C PHE A 110 -14.89 -18.67 -0.71
N GLY A 111 -15.79 -17.94 -0.07
CA GLY A 111 -15.92 -17.86 1.38
C GLY A 111 -14.94 -16.90 2.05
N ARG A 112 -14.18 -16.09 1.29
CA ARG A 112 -13.29 -15.09 1.86
C ARG A 112 -14.07 -13.86 2.31
N MET A 113 -13.75 -13.32 3.48
CA MET A 113 -14.30 -12.05 3.93
C MET A 113 -13.85 -10.93 3.00
N LEU A 114 -14.75 -10.02 2.65
CA LEU A 114 -14.47 -8.86 1.82
C LEU A 114 -14.54 -7.58 2.64
N GLY A 115 -13.60 -6.65 2.42
CA GLY A 115 -13.67 -5.34 3.07
C GLY A 115 -12.41 -4.50 2.91
N TYR A 116 -12.32 -3.51 3.78
CA TYR A 116 -11.21 -2.56 3.86
C TYR A 116 -10.47 -2.76 5.17
N VAL A 117 -9.15 -2.85 5.10
CA VAL A 117 -8.31 -3.02 6.27
C VAL A 117 -7.74 -1.69 6.71
N ILE A 118 -7.92 -1.37 7.97
CA ILE A 118 -7.39 -0.17 8.61
C ILE A 118 -6.35 -0.56 9.64
N VAL A 119 -5.15 -0.07 9.49
CA VAL A 119 -4.04 -0.28 10.43
C VAL A 119 -3.41 1.06 10.77
N ASN A 120 -3.32 1.38 12.06
CA ASN A 120 -2.79 2.67 12.55
C ASN A 120 -3.43 3.89 11.85
N GLY A 121 -4.74 3.83 11.56
CA GLY A 121 -5.47 4.90 10.88
C GLY A 121 -5.21 4.99 9.36
N VAL A 122 -4.53 4.02 8.77
CA VAL A 122 -4.22 3.96 7.34
C VAL A 122 -5.08 2.90 6.67
N ASN A 123 -5.75 3.23 5.58
CA ASN A 123 -6.51 2.29 4.77
C ASN A 123 -5.57 1.57 3.78
N LEU A 124 -5.30 0.29 4.04
CA LEU A 124 -4.40 -0.53 3.22
C LEU A 124 -4.84 -0.61 1.75
N ASN A 125 -6.14 -0.72 1.47
CA ASN A 125 -6.66 -0.80 0.10
C ASN A 125 -6.25 0.44 -0.71
N ILE A 126 -6.42 1.62 -0.13
CA ILE A 126 -6.08 2.90 -0.78
C ILE A 126 -4.56 3.03 -0.96
N GLU A 127 -3.78 2.65 0.06
CA GLU A 127 -2.32 2.76 -0.01
C GLU A 127 -1.70 1.82 -1.05
N LEU A 128 -2.22 0.60 -1.20
CA LEU A 128 -1.79 -0.29 -2.28
C LEU A 128 -2.01 0.33 -3.66
N VAL A 129 -3.18 0.92 -3.88
CA VAL A 129 -3.51 1.59 -5.14
C VAL A 129 -2.63 2.81 -5.37
N ARG A 130 -2.46 3.68 -4.36
CA ARG A 130 -1.64 4.89 -4.45
C ARG A 130 -0.19 4.61 -4.80
N ASN A 131 0.35 3.50 -4.30
CA ASN A 131 1.70 3.06 -4.60
C ASN A 131 1.82 2.27 -5.93
N GLY A 132 0.72 2.15 -6.69
CA GLY A 132 0.70 1.38 -7.92
C GLY A 132 0.91 -0.12 -7.71
N LEU A 133 0.59 -0.63 -6.53
CA LEU A 133 0.74 -2.05 -6.14
C LEU A 133 -0.59 -2.82 -6.22
N ALA A 134 -1.66 -2.13 -6.59
CA ALA A 134 -2.94 -2.72 -6.95
C ALA A 134 -3.66 -1.82 -7.96
N ARG A 135 -4.64 -2.39 -8.68
CA ARG A 135 -5.57 -1.67 -9.54
C ARG A 135 -6.93 -1.59 -8.86
N VAL A 136 -7.68 -0.55 -9.15
CA VAL A 136 -9.08 -0.45 -8.71
C VAL A 136 -9.94 -1.42 -9.53
N VAL A 137 -10.82 -2.16 -8.84
CA VAL A 137 -11.78 -3.06 -9.47
C VAL A 137 -13.19 -2.68 -9.03
N LEU A 138 -13.96 -2.15 -9.96
CA LEU A 138 -15.37 -1.80 -9.78
C LEU A 138 -16.25 -2.67 -10.68
N TYR A 139 -17.42 -3.02 -10.18
CA TYR A 139 -18.40 -3.83 -10.93
C TYR A 139 -19.56 -2.95 -11.37
N GLU A 140 -19.71 -2.73 -12.66
CA GLU A 140 -20.68 -1.80 -13.27
C GLU A 140 -22.12 -1.94 -12.78
N LYS A 141 -22.53 -3.16 -12.39
CA LYS A 141 -23.90 -3.44 -11.92
C LYS A 141 -24.07 -3.30 -10.41
N ARG A 142 -23.04 -2.83 -9.69
CA ARG A 142 -23.10 -2.66 -8.23
C ARG A 142 -23.22 -1.19 -7.86
N ALA A 143 -23.79 -0.94 -6.69
CA ALA A 143 -23.81 0.40 -6.12
C ALA A 143 -22.38 0.90 -5.86
N LYS A 144 -22.24 2.22 -5.76
CA LYS A 144 -21.00 2.88 -5.37
C LYS A 144 -20.53 2.31 -4.04
N ILE A 145 -19.26 1.91 -4.00
CA ILE A 145 -18.61 1.36 -2.79
C ILE A 145 -18.09 2.49 -1.89
N LYS A 146 -17.94 2.21 -0.60
CA LYS A 146 -17.65 3.20 0.45
C LYS A 146 -16.44 4.09 0.14
N TYR A 147 -15.34 3.52 -0.32
CA TYR A 147 -14.10 4.25 -0.60
C TYR A 147 -13.81 4.42 -2.10
N GLN A 148 -14.85 4.42 -2.93
CA GLN A 148 -14.68 4.46 -4.40
C GLN A 148 -13.94 5.70 -4.88
N ASP A 149 -14.30 6.88 -4.37
CA ASP A 149 -13.71 8.14 -4.84
C ASP A 149 -12.23 8.23 -4.45
N GLU A 150 -11.91 7.79 -3.23
CA GLU A 150 -10.54 7.77 -2.71
C GLU A 150 -9.68 6.74 -3.46
N LEU A 151 -10.23 5.57 -3.78
CA LEU A 151 -9.55 4.55 -4.58
C LEU A 151 -9.26 5.05 -6.00
N LEU A 152 -10.23 5.67 -6.66
CA LEU A 152 -10.05 6.23 -7.99
C LEU A 152 -9.07 7.40 -7.99
N SER A 153 -9.11 8.26 -6.98
CA SER A 153 -8.13 9.34 -6.80
C SER A 153 -6.72 8.79 -6.61
N ALA A 154 -6.56 7.77 -5.78
CA ALA A 154 -5.27 7.11 -5.55
C ALA A 154 -4.73 6.43 -6.83
N GLU A 155 -5.60 5.81 -7.64
CA GLU A 155 -5.19 5.23 -8.92
C GLU A 155 -4.74 6.28 -9.92
N ASN A 156 -5.44 7.42 -10.01
CA ASN A 156 -5.03 8.52 -10.86
C ASN A 156 -3.68 9.09 -10.42
N GLU A 157 -3.46 9.29 -9.13
CA GLU A 157 -2.17 9.71 -8.57
C GLU A 157 -1.05 8.73 -8.94
N ALA A 158 -1.29 7.43 -8.81
CA ALA A 158 -0.32 6.41 -9.17
C ALA A 158 0.01 6.40 -10.69
N ARG A 159 -0.99 6.62 -11.54
CA ARG A 159 -0.82 6.71 -13.00
C ARG A 159 -0.03 7.94 -13.41
N GLU A 160 -0.34 9.11 -12.84
CA GLU A 160 0.37 10.37 -13.12
C GLU A 160 1.83 10.29 -12.68
N ASN A 161 2.10 9.71 -11.52
CA ASN A 161 3.44 9.50 -10.98
C ASN A 161 4.17 8.31 -11.62
N LYS A 162 3.51 7.53 -12.49
CA LYS A 162 4.07 6.34 -13.17
C LYS A 162 4.72 5.36 -12.21
N VAL A 163 4.06 5.05 -11.10
CA VAL A 163 4.58 4.13 -10.07
C VAL A 163 3.99 2.72 -10.21
N GLY A 164 4.74 1.73 -9.75
CA GLY A 164 4.32 0.33 -9.71
C GLY A 164 3.85 -0.18 -11.08
N VAL A 165 2.68 -0.80 -11.15
CA VAL A 165 2.08 -1.36 -12.37
C VAL A 165 1.77 -0.34 -13.46
N TRP A 166 1.96 0.96 -13.20
CA TRP A 166 1.81 2.05 -14.15
C TRP A 166 3.14 2.57 -14.72
N LYS A 167 4.26 2.01 -14.25
CA LYS A 167 5.58 2.33 -14.78
C LYS A 167 5.71 1.74 -16.18
N LYS A 168 5.88 2.61 -17.16
CA LYS A 168 6.17 2.24 -18.56
C LYS A 168 7.67 2.23 -18.79
#